data_b01832568538138f5fc28f618735f93e
#
_entry.id   b01832568538138f5fc28f618735f93e
#
_cell.length_a   1.000
_cell.length_b   1.000
_cell.length_c   1.000
_cell.angle_alpha   90.00
_cell.angle_beta   90.00
_cell.angle_gamma   90.00
#
_symmetry.space_group_name_H-M   'P 1'
#
loop_
_entity.id
_entity.type
_entity.pdbx_description
1 polymer ?
#
loop_
_entity_poly.entity_id
_entity_poly.type
_entity_poly.pdbx_seq_one_letter_code
_entity_poly.pdbx_strand_id
1 'polypeptide(L)'
;MALLTNAAKNIRYWLENFYKVNARAVEGWEEWPEAWVIPGNQDNGPGMAYVLRILRMGDVEVYETKTSIRGDGQVFPAGSYVIPMNQPYASFAQTLLEVQQYPDLREFEGGPPKRPYDVTAHTLPYLMAIDAFAIDNVESSMGSVVAAGVIETPPFNFQLPEEFTGDSVPKVGVYKSAQEPMEGGWTRWMFDQHALQYDTLKDQRAREGSLIQDYDVIVFQDQSRESIERGHRAGSVPEPYAGGLGEEGTAAIESFVREGGRVVAIEESTEFIIQLLGLEISNSVSRLDPTSFYVPGSILEVDLDEESHLNRGLGSSAKVWYWGSSRAFDVLEAGARVTARYGRGNPLRSGWLLGPEFLAGKPAVVEIPVGRGSVVLVGFQPNYRAQSVATWPMLFNAMMPAGTGRPVSEEGGYR
;
A
#
# COMPACT_ATOMS: atom_id res chain seq x y z
N MET A 1 2.23 30.37 -18.95
CA MET A 1 2.99 31.65 -19.07
C MET A 1 3.65 32.07 -17.75
N ALA A 2 2.97 32.07 -16.60
CA ALA A 2 3.55 32.53 -15.32
C ALA A 2 4.82 31.77 -14.90
N LEU A 3 4.84 30.42 -15.02
CA LEU A 3 6.01 29.60 -14.68
C LEU A 3 7.21 29.89 -15.57
N LEU A 4 7.01 29.98 -16.90
CA LEU A 4 8.09 30.31 -17.84
C LEU A 4 8.63 31.73 -17.61
N THR A 5 7.76 32.67 -17.32
CA THR A 5 8.16 34.04 -17.00
C THR A 5 8.96 34.11 -15.70
N ASN A 6 8.55 33.36 -14.67
CA ASN A 6 9.29 33.26 -13.40
C ASN A 6 10.67 32.61 -13.62
N ALA A 7 10.73 31.51 -14.33
CA ALA A 7 11.99 30.82 -14.66
C ALA A 7 12.94 31.74 -15.41
N ALA A 8 12.46 32.47 -16.45
CA ALA A 8 13.28 33.38 -17.24
C ALA A 8 13.78 34.59 -16.44
N LYS A 9 12.93 35.16 -15.57
CA LYS A 9 13.30 36.32 -14.74
C LYS A 9 14.25 35.97 -13.59
N ASN A 10 14.17 34.76 -13.07
CA ASN A 10 14.90 34.31 -11.89
C ASN A 10 15.92 33.20 -12.19
N ILE A 11 16.34 33.03 -13.45
CA ILE A 11 17.20 31.94 -13.89
C ILE A 11 18.48 31.81 -13.06
N ARG A 12 19.11 32.96 -12.74
CA ARG A 12 20.34 32.96 -11.92
C ARG A 12 20.07 32.41 -10.51
N TYR A 13 18.98 32.81 -9.89
CA TYR A 13 18.58 32.32 -8.55
C TYR A 13 18.36 30.81 -8.60
N TRP A 14 17.66 30.31 -9.61
CA TRP A 14 17.42 28.87 -9.75
C TRP A 14 18.71 28.07 -9.94
N LEU A 15 19.62 28.54 -10.82
CA LEU A 15 20.91 27.90 -11.05
C LEU A 15 21.80 27.92 -9.80
N GLU A 16 21.88 29.06 -9.10
CA GLU A 16 22.66 29.16 -7.87
C GLU A 16 22.10 28.28 -6.76
N ASN A 17 20.76 28.20 -6.62
CA ASN A 17 20.13 27.34 -5.65
C ASN A 17 20.36 25.85 -5.96
N PHE A 18 20.21 25.47 -7.23
CA PHE A 18 20.47 24.11 -7.69
C PHE A 18 21.92 23.69 -7.39
N TYR A 19 22.87 24.55 -7.72
CA TYR A 19 24.27 24.31 -7.42
C TYR A 19 24.52 24.14 -5.91
N LYS A 20 24.02 25.06 -5.09
CA LYS A 20 24.20 25.01 -3.63
C LYS A 20 23.63 23.74 -3.00
N VAL A 21 22.44 23.30 -3.44
CA VAL A 21 21.84 22.06 -2.93
C VAL A 21 22.69 20.84 -3.28
N ASN A 22 23.16 20.75 -4.52
CA ASN A 22 24.00 19.62 -4.94
C ASN A 22 25.40 19.67 -4.31
N ALA A 23 26.00 20.85 -4.20
CA ALA A 23 27.31 21.00 -3.53
C ALA A 23 27.22 20.54 -2.06
N ARG A 24 26.18 20.96 -1.33
CA ARG A 24 25.95 20.50 0.05
C ARG A 24 25.75 19.00 0.14
N ALA A 25 25.02 18.39 -0.81
CA ALA A 25 24.83 16.94 -0.84
C ALA A 25 26.15 16.18 -1.01
N VAL A 26 27.05 16.68 -1.87
CA VAL A 26 28.39 16.09 -2.10
C VAL A 26 29.34 16.29 -0.93
N GLU A 27 29.28 17.46 -0.28
CA GLU A 27 30.07 17.76 0.91
C GLU A 27 29.62 16.94 2.16
N GLY A 28 28.43 16.41 2.13
CA GLY A 28 27.74 15.77 3.25
C GLY A 28 26.95 16.79 4.08
N TRP A 29 25.70 16.48 4.36
CA TRP A 29 24.83 17.32 5.19
C TRP A 29 24.88 16.81 6.63
N GLU A 30 25.25 17.66 7.59
CA GLU A 30 25.39 17.30 9.00
C GLU A 30 24.11 16.72 9.65
N GLU A 31 22.93 17.04 9.09
CA GLU A 31 21.64 16.52 9.55
C GLU A 31 21.31 15.12 9.01
N TRP A 32 22.11 14.60 8.06
CA TRP A 32 21.90 13.29 7.45
C TRP A 32 22.85 12.25 8.05
N PRO A 33 22.47 10.94 8.00
CA PRO A 33 23.38 9.89 8.38
C PRO A 33 24.63 9.90 7.46
N GLU A 34 25.72 9.30 7.91
CA GLU A 34 26.90 9.08 7.05
C GLU A 34 26.56 8.15 5.89
N ALA A 35 25.73 7.14 6.15
CA ALA A 35 25.23 6.21 5.13
C ALA A 35 23.90 5.60 5.52
N TRP A 36 23.16 5.15 4.51
CA TRP A 36 22.10 4.14 4.69
C TRP A 36 22.65 2.76 4.40
N VAL A 37 22.23 1.76 5.21
CA VAL A 37 22.60 0.36 5.02
C VAL A 37 21.34 -0.48 4.88
N ILE A 38 21.26 -1.25 3.79
CA ILE A 38 20.24 -2.26 3.55
C ILE A 38 20.92 -3.63 3.74
N PRO A 39 20.60 -4.40 4.79
CA PRO A 39 21.18 -5.73 5.01
C PRO A 39 20.92 -6.67 3.84
N GLY A 40 21.90 -7.50 3.46
CA GLY A 40 21.77 -8.45 2.35
C GLY A 40 20.87 -9.65 2.65
N ASN A 41 20.62 -9.94 3.93
CA ASN A 41 19.80 -11.04 4.43
C ASN A 41 18.35 -10.62 4.71
N GLN A 42 17.70 -9.97 3.76
CA GLN A 42 16.29 -9.59 3.85
C GLN A 42 15.36 -10.80 3.63
N ASP A 43 14.28 -10.86 4.40
CA ASP A 43 13.21 -11.86 4.18
C ASP A 43 12.51 -11.62 2.83
N ASN A 44 12.35 -10.36 2.44
CA ASN A 44 11.80 -9.96 1.15
C ASN A 44 12.89 -9.56 0.15
N GLY A 45 13.56 -10.55 -0.42
CA GLY A 45 14.59 -10.34 -1.48
C GLY A 45 14.06 -9.58 -2.71
N PRO A 46 12.88 -9.90 -3.27
CA PRO A 46 12.26 -9.13 -4.34
C PRO A 46 12.01 -7.66 -3.98
N GLY A 47 11.49 -7.38 -2.78
CA GLY A 47 11.29 -6.01 -2.29
C GLY A 47 12.61 -5.25 -2.21
N MET A 48 13.67 -5.87 -1.71
CA MET A 48 15.01 -5.30 -1.68
C MET A 48 15.52 -4.98 -3.09
N ALA A 49 15.41 -5.91 -4.03
CA ALA A 49 15.83 -5.69 -5.41
C ALA A 49 15.07 -4.52 -6.06
N TYR A 50 13.79 -4.38 -5.73
CA TYR A 50 12.98 -3.27 -6.24
C TYR A 50 13.40 -1.92 -5.65
N VAL A 51 13.69 -1.83 -4.35
CA VAL A 51 14.26 -0.62 -3.73
C VAL A 51 15.59 -0.23 -4.37
N LEU A 52 16.51 -1.18 -4.49
CA LEU A 52 17.82 -0.95 -5.13
C LEU A 52 17.65 -0.47 -6.58
N ARG A 53 16.71 -1.05 -7.33
CA ARG A 53 16.38 -0.60 -8.68
C ARG A 53 15.89 0.85 -8.71
N ILE A 54 14.96 1.23 -7.81
CA ILE A 54 14.46 2.61 -7.73
C ILE A 54 15.59 3.59 -7.43
N LEU A 55 16.43 3.29 -6.45
CA LEU A 55 17.59 4.11 -6.10
C LEU A 55 18.54 4.27 -7.31
N ARG A 56 18.86 3.17 -7.98
CA ARG A 56 19.74 3.20 -9.17
C ARG A 56 19.12 3.92 -10.38
N MET A 57 17.81 3.85 -10.56
CA MET A 57 17.11 4.65 -11.60
C MET A 57 17.17 6.16 -11.30
N GLY A 58 17.27 6.54 -10.03
CA GLY A 58 17.52 7.90 -9.59
C GLY A 58 18.98 8.31 -9.53
N ASP A 59 19.89 7.53 -10.13
CA ASP A 59 21.34 7.73 -10.14
C ASP A 59 21.99 7.77 -8.74
N VAL A 60 21.32 7.23 -7.72
CA VAL A 60 21.90 7.07 -6.39
C VAL A 60 23.05 6.06 -6.46
N GLU A 61 24.20 6.41 -5.92
CA GLU A 61 25.35 5.50 -5.80
C GLU A 61 25.10 4.50 -4.67
N VAL A 62 25.03 3.22 -5.01
CA VAL A 62 24.81 2.10 -4.09
C VAL A 62 25.97 1.11 -4.25
N TYR A 63 26.52 0.66 -3.13
CA TYR A 63 27.69 -0.23 -3.11
C TYR A 63 27.36 -1.52 -2.37
N GLU A 64 27.74 -2.68 -2.92
CA GLU A 64 27.59 -3.97 -2.27
C GLU A 64 28.85 -4.31 -1.47
N THR A 65 28.69 -4.68 -0.19
CA THR A 65 29.81 -5.07 0.67
C THR A 65 30.27 -6.49 0.39
N LYS A 66 31.58 -6.70 0.29
CA LYS A 66 32.17 -8.04 0.11
C LYS A 66 32.49 -8.72 1.47
N THR A 67 32.53 -7.96 2.52
CA THR A 67 32.74 -8.41 3.92
C THR A 67 31.71 -7.77 4.82
N SER A 68 31.55 -8.29 6.04
CA SER A 68 30.70 -7.62 7.02
C SER A 68 31.20 -6.22 7.32
N ILE A 69 30.28 -5.28 7.54
CA ILE A 69 30.58 -3.91 7.96
C ILE A 69 29.98 -3.64 9.33
N ARG A 70 30.51 -2.62 10.02
CA ARG A 70 30.01 -2.16 11.30
C ARG A 70 29.63 -0.69 11.22
N GLY A 71 28.57 -0.32 11.90
CA GLY A 71 28.16 1.06 12.08
C GLY A 71 27.20 1.17 13.25
N ASP A 72 27.37 2.21 14.06
CA ASP A 72 26.58 2.48 15.27
C ASP A 72 26.42 1.27 16.20
N GLY A 73 27.49 0.48 16.36
CA GLY A 73 27.51 -0.74 17.18
C GLY A 73 26.78 -1.95 16.57
N GLN A 74 26.21 -1.84 15.35
CA GLN A 74 25.58 -2.93 14.63
C GLN A 74 26.56 -3.57 13.63
N VAL A 75 26.29 -4.84 13.31
CA VAL A 75 27.07 -5.61 12.31
C VAL A 75 26.14 -6.01 11.19
N PHE A 76 26.50 -5.61 9.97
CA PHE A 76 25.78 -5.98 8.76
C PHE A 76 26.57 -7.03 7.98
N PRO A 77 25.97 -8.11 7.49
CA PRO A 77 26.69 -9.19 6.83
C PRO A 77 27.29 -8.76 5.48
N ALA A 78 28.20 -9.55 4.94
CA ALA A 78 28.63 -9.43 3.55
C ALA A 78 27.41 -9.55 2.62
N GLY A 79 27.42 -8.85 1.49
CA GLY A 79 26.26 -8.73 0.60
C GLY A 79 25.25 -7.67 1.02
N SER A 80 25.53 -6.90 2.09
CA SER A 80 24.72 -5.71 2.42
C SER A 80 25.01 -4.58 1.45
N TYR A 81 24.04 -3.68 1.29
CA TYR A 81 24.13 -2.53 0.41
C TYR A 81 24.31 -1.26 1.20
N VAL A 82 25.29 -0.43 0.79
CA VAL A 82 25.62 0.84 1.45
C VAL A 82 25.36 1.98 0.49
N ILE A 83 24.65 2.98 0.95
CA ILE A 83 24.33 4.22 0.24
C ILE A 83 25.01 5.36 0.99
N PRO A 84 26.23 5.78 0.63
CA PRO A 84 26.90 6.93 1.23
C PRO A 84 26.08 8.21 1.01
N MET A 85 25.97 9.05 2.05
CA MET A 85 25.16 10.26 1.94
C MET A 85 25.94 11.51 1.48
N ASN A 86 27.21 11.36 1.11
CA ASN A 86 28.03 12.38 0.49
C ASN A 86 28.09 12.24 -1.03
N GLN A 87 26.95 12.20 -1.68
CA GLN A 87 26.78 12.01 -3.13
C GLN A 87 25.76 12.97 -3.73
N PRO A 88 25.77 13.23 -5.06
CA PRO A 88 24.87 14.21 -5.69
C PRO A 88 23.39 13.98 -5.44
N TYR A 89 22.95 12.72 -5.44
CA TYR A 89 21.54 12.34 -5.29
C TYR A 89 21.17 11.84 -3.88
N ALA A 90 21.98 12.18 -2.87
CA ALA A 90 21.73 11.83 -1.47
C ALA A 90 20.35 12.29 -0.97
N SER A 91 19.88 13.48 -1.39
CA SER A 91 18.56 13.97 -1.00
C SER A 91 17.40 13.09 -1.50
N PHE A 92 17.55 12.49 -2.69
CA PHE A 92 16.57 11.52 -3.20
C PHE A 92 16.59 10.24 -2.38
N ALA A 93 17.77 9.70 -2.07
CA ALA A 93 17.91 8.54 -1.19
C ALA A 93 17.33 8.81 0.19
N GLN A 94 17.66 9.95 0.83
CA GLN A 94 17.13 10.33 2.15
C GLN A 94 15.59 10.35 2.13
N THR A 95 14.99 11.06 1.19
CA THR A 95 13.53 11.18 1.10
C THR A 95 12.81 9.83 0.98
N LEU A 96 13.41 8.88 0.26
CA LEU A 96 12.80 7.56 0.07
C LEU A 96 13.02 6.60 1.24
N LEU A 97 14.15 6.72 1.93
CA LEU A 97 14.55 5.74 2.96
C LEU A 97 14.15 6.16 4.37
N GLU A 98 14.08 7.46 4.65
CA GLU A 98 13.78 7.96 6.00
C GLU A 98 12.34 7.66 6.44
N VAL A 99 12.18 7.57 7.76
CA VAL A 99 10.87 7.61 8.41
C VAL A 99 10.44 9.06 8.55
N GLN A 100 9.36 9.44 7.88
CA GLN A 100 8.84 10.80 7.96
C GLN A 100 8.13 11.03 9.30
N GLN A 101 8.56 12.08 9.99
CA GLN A 101 7.90 12.61 11.17
C GLN A 101 7.22 13.92 10.79
N TYR A 102 5.97 13.82 10.31
CA TYR A 102 5.25 15.00 9.88
C TYR A 102 4.74 15.79 11.09
N PRO A 103 4.96 17.11 11.17
CA PRO A 103 4.54 17.91 12.32
C PRO A 103 3.02 18.07 12.37
N ASP A 104 2.46 18.21 13.58
CA ASP A 104 1.05 18.57 13.76
C ASP A 104 0.80 20.03 13.40
N LEU A 105 0.57 20.26 12.11
CA LEU A 105 0.28 21.60 11.57
C LEU A 105 -1.22 21.89 11.63
N ARG A 106 -1.58 23.01 12.25
CA ARG A 106 -2.95 23.47 12.39
C ARG A 106 -3.18 24.79 11.63
N GLU A 107 -4.43 25.02 11.19
CA GLU A 107 -4.84 26.29 10.59
C GLU A 107 -4.66 27.47 11.56
N PHE A 108 -4.95 27.21 12.85
CA PHE A 108 -4.71 28.08 14.00
C PHE A 108 -4.63 27.22 15.27
N GLU A 109 -4.19 27.77 16.38
CA GLU A 109 -4.05 27.07 17.64
C GLU A 109 -5.36 26.40 18.07
N GLY A 110 -5.33 25.08 18.28
CA GLY A 110 -6.52 24.26 18.58
C GLY A 110 -7.50 24.07 17.43
N GLY A 111 -7.18 24.59 16.26
CA GLY A 111 -8.01 24.49 15.05
C GLY A 111 -7.85 23.17 14.29
N PRO A 112 -8.52 23.06 13.13
CA PRO A 112 -8.44 21.88 12.29
C PRO A 112 -7.03 21.69 11.73
N PRO A 113 -6.65 20.44 11.39
CA PRO A 113 -5.39 20.13 10.74
C PRO A 113 -5.24 20.87 9.42
N LYS A 114 -4.05 21.42 9.18
CA LYS A 114 -3.69 21.99 7.88
C LYS A 114 -3.40 20.86 6.91
N ARG A 115 -4.22 20.74 5.87
CA ARG A 115 -4.08 19.68 4.87
C ARG A 115 -2.70 19.75 4.20
N PRO A 116 -1.92 18.64 4.17
CA PRO A 116 -0.69 18.58 3.39
C PRO A 116 -1.00 18.70 1.89
N TYR A 117 0.03 19.01 1.13
CA TYR A 117 -0.10 19.14 -0.34
C TYR A 117 -0.51 17.80 -0.98
N ASP A 118 0.11 16.69 -0.60
CA ASP A 118 -0.22 15.34 -1.06
C ASP A 118 -0.35 14.40 0.15
N VAL A 119 0.70 13.71 0.52
CA VAL A 119 0.75 12.73 1.61
C VAL A 119 1.81 13.10 2.64
N THR A 120 1.84 12.39 3.76
CA THR A 120 2.79 12.66 4.85
C THR A 120 3.84 11.58 5.03
N ALA A 121 3.76 10.48 4.27
CA ALA A 121 4.75 9.40 4.31
C ALA A 121 5.12 8.89 2.91
N HIS A 122 6.39 8.48 2.76
CA HIS A 122 6.93 7.88 1.53
C HIS A 122 7.91 6.73 1.84
N THR A 123 8.13 6.39 3.11
CA THR A 123 9.15 5.44 3.59
C THR A 123 9.15 4.16 2.77
N LEU A 124 10.00 4.11 1.76
CA LEU A 124 10.05 3.02 0.79
C LEU A 124 10.39 1.66 1.43
N PRO A 125 11.31 1.56 2.42
CA PRO A 125 11.55 0.31 3.12
C PRO A 125 10.28 -0.29 3.72
N TYR A 126 9.41 0.51 4.32
CA TYR A 126 8.14 0.03 4.89
C TYR A 126 7.16 -0.44 3.82
N LEU A 127 7.10 0.28 2.69
CA LEU A 127 6.23 -0.08 1.57
C LEU A 127 6.69 -1.35 0.83
N MET A 128 7.96 -1.74 1.00
CA MET A 128 8.57 -2.92 0.38
C MET A 128 8.87 -4.06 1.37
N ALA A 129 8.46 -3.92 2.63
CA ALA A 129 8.74 -4.89 3.71
C ALA A 129 10.23 -5.28 3.77
N ILE A 130 11.11 -4.28 3.84
CA ILE A 130 12.56 -4.46 4.04
C ILE A 130 13.05 -3.59 5.19
N ASP A 131 14.20 -3.98 5.75
CA ASP A 131 14.93 -3.18 6.72
C ASP A 131 15.95 -2.29 6.02
N ALA A 132 16.03 -1.02 6.45
CA ALA A 132 17.06 -0.08 6.07
C ALA A 132 17.44 0.74 7.30
N PHE A 133 18.73 0.95 7.52
CA PHE A 133 19.28 1.58 8.72
C PHE A 133 20.03 2.84 8.34
N ALA A 134 19.69 3.95 8.98
CA ALA A 134 20.51 5.15 8.99
C ALA A 134 21.69 4.93 9.92
N ILE A 135 22.93 5.17 9.46
CA ILE A 135 24.17 4.96 10.22
C ILE A 135 24.92 6.29 10.27
N ASP A 136 25.07 6.81 11.48
CA ASP A 136 25.77 8.08 11.73
C ASP A 136 27.29 7.92 11.84
N ASN A 137 27.76 6.71 12.17
CA ASN A 137 29.18 6.42 12.31
C ASN A 137 29.51 5.05 11.68
N VAL A 138 30.05 5.07 10.48
CA VAL A 138 30.52 3.85 9.81
C VAL A 138 31.93 3.52 10.32
N GLU A 139 32.04 2.52 11.19
CA GLU A 139 33.28 2.07 11.78
C GLU A 139 34.22 1.37 10.78
N SER A 140 33.67 0.86 9.70
CA SER A 140 34.41 0.20 8.63
C SER A 140 34.96 1.22 7.62
N SER A 141 36.07 0.88 6.97
CA SER A 141 36.63 1.75 5.94
C SER A 141 35.68 1.89 4.74
N MET A 142 35.00 3.03 4.64
CA MET A 142 34.18 3.39 3.48
C MET A 142 34.96 3.31 2.18
N GLY A 143 36.26 3.61 2.21
CA GLY A 143 37.13 3.46 1.03
C GLY A 143 37.16 2.05 0.46
N SER A 144 37.09 1.00 1.30
CA SER A 144 37.02 -0.38 0.83
C SER A 144 35.64 -0.75 0.24
N VAL A 145 34.55 -0.15 0.76
CA VAL A 145 33.19 -0.32 0.24
C VAL A 145 33.09 0.34 -1.15
N VAL A 146 33.48 1.59 -1.26
CA VAL A 146 33.43 2.37 -2.52
C VAL A 146 34.34 1.78 -3.60
N ALA A 147 35.50 1.18 -3.22
CA ALA A 147 36.40 0.52 -4.16
C ALA A 147 35.77 -0.70 -4.88
N ALA A 148 34.69 -1.26 -4.37
CA ALA A 148 33.94 -2.33 -5.05
C ALA A 148 33.18 -1.85 -6.29
N GLY A 149 32.99 -0.53 -6.43
CA GLY A 149 32.23 0.09 -7.52
C GLY A 149 30.73 0.11 -7.24
N VAL A 150 30.04 1.03 -7.93
CA VAL A 150 28.58 1.15 -7.88
C VAL A 150 27.94 -0.09 -8.50
N ILE A 151 26.91 -0.64 -7.87
CA ILE A 151 26.17 -1.79 -8.41
C ILE A 151 25.45 -1.43 -9.72
N GLU A 152 25.24 -2.40 -10.57
CA GLU A 152 24.33 -2.28 -11.70
C GLU A 152 22.88 -2.21 -11.19
N THR A 153 21.97 -1.67 -12.03
CA THR A 153 20.53 -1.67 -11.71
C THR A 153 20.02 -3.11 -11.68
N PRO A 154 19.54 -3.63 -10.54
CA PRO A 154 19.07 -5.01 -10.48
C PRO A 154 17.90 -5.24 -11.45
N PRO A 155 17.87 -6.38 -12.14
CA PRO A 155 16.68 -6.80 -12.86
C PRO A 155 15.57 -7.07 -11.86
N PHE A 156 14.35 -6.68 -12.20
CA PHE A 156 13.19 -6.93 -11.36
C PHE A 156 11.95 -7.16 -12.23
N ASN A 157 11.23 -8.24 -11.91
CA ASN A 157 9.91 -8.55 -12.46
C ASN A 157 9.03 -9.03 -11.32
N PHE A 158 7.81 -8.56 -11.30
CA PHE A 158 6.80 -9.08 -10.38
C PHE A 158 6.48 -10.55 -10.75
N GLN A 159 6.35 -11.37 -9.73
CA GLN A 159 6.00 -12.77 -9.87
C GLN A 159 4.55 -12.98 -9.43
N LEU A 160 3.78 -13.69 -10.23
CA LEU A 160 2.45 -14.13 -9.82
C LEU A 160 2.59 -15.12 -8.67
N PRO A 161 1.86 -14.96 -7.54
CA PRO A 161 1.90 -15.95 -6.46
C PRO A 161 1.55 -17.35 -6.98
N GLU A 162 2.20 -18.39 -6.45
CA GLU A 162 2.08 -19.77 -6.93
C GLU A 162 0.63 -20.25 -6.93
N GLU A 163 -0.16 -19.81 -5.97
CA GLU A 163 -1.60 -20.10 -5.85
C GLU A 163 -2.43 -19.63 -7.04
N PHE A 164 -1.94 -18.66 -7.81
CA PHE A 164 -2.56 -18.17 -9.04
C PHE A 164 -1.99 -18.81 -10.31
N THR A 165 -1.29 -19.94 -10.16
CA THR A 165 -0.76 -20.72 -11.28
C THR A 165 -1.48 -22.09 -11.38
N GLY A 166 -1.67 -22.59 -12.59
CA GLY A 166 -2.33 -23.90 -12.83
C GLY A 166 -3.85 -23.81 -13.01
N ASP A 167 -4.55 -24.94 -12.83
CA ASP A 167 -5.97 -25.08 -13.18
C ASP A 167 -6.95 -24.55 -12.12
N SER A 168 -6.44 -24.13 -10.96
CA SER A 168 -7.26 -23.67 -9.82
C SER A 168 -7.29 -22.15 -9.64
N VAL A 169 -6.87 -21.40 -10.66
CA VAL A 169 -6.89 -19.94 -10.61
C VAL A 169 -8.33 -19.43 -10.57
N PRO A 170 -8.71 -18.61 -9.57
CA PRO A 170 -10.05 -18.07 -9.51
C PRO A 170 -10.32 -17.14 -10.69
N LYS A 171 -11.54 -17.15 -11.19
CA LYS A 171 -12.02 -16.18 -12.18
C LYS A 171 -12.27 -14.86 -11.46
N VAL A 172 -11.44 -13.87 -11.72
CA VAL A 172 -11.45 -12.58 -11.03
C VAL A 172 -12.21 -11.55 -11.83
N GLY A 173 -13.26 -10.96 -11.25
CA GLY A 173 -13.91 -9.76 -11.71
C GLY A 173 -13.43 -8.54 -10.94
N VAL A 174 -12.91 -7.52 -11.63
CA VAL A 174 -12.62 -6.21 -11.00
C VAL A 174 -13.75 -5.26 -11.35
N TYR A 175 -14.52 -4.84 -10.35
CA TYR A 175 -15.61 -3.91 -10.56
C TYR A 175 -15.11 -2.55 -11.06
N LYS A 176 -15.73 -2.07 -12.13
CA LYS A 176 -15.42 -0.81 -12.77
C LYS A 176 -16.69 -0.06 -13.12
N SER A 177 -17.07 0.89 -12.28
CA SER A 177 -18.15 1.83 -12.59
C SER A 177 -17.72 2.85 -13.66
N ALA A 178 -18.69 3.61 -14.18
CA ALA A 178 -18.39 4.76 -15.04
C ALA A 178 -17.67 5.91 -14.29
N GLN A 179 -17.72 5.91 -12.96
CA GLN A 179 -17.00 6.82 -12.06
C GLN A 179 -15.80 6.14 -11.40
N GLU A 180 -15.05 5.39 -12.16
CA GLU A 180 -13.94 4.59 -11.63
C GLU A 180 -12.94 5.43 -10.81
N PRO A 181 -12.59 4.98 -9.57
CA PRO A 181 -11.53 5.60 -8.78
C PRO A 181 -10.14 5.28 -9.36
N MET A 182 -9.13 6.07 -8.99
CA MET A 182 -7.73 5.83 -9.40
C MET A 182 -7.24 4.44 -8.97
N GLU A 183 -7.66 3.97 -7.82
CA GLU A 183 -7.30 2.69 -7.22
C GLU A 183 -7.66 1.51 -8.12
N GLY A 184 -8.76 1.61 -8.87
CA GLY A 184 -9.13 0.63 -9.88
C GLY A 184 -8.10 0.51 -11.01
N GLY A 185 -7.53 1.64 -11.43
CA GLY A 185 -6.44 1.68 -12.41
C GLY A 185 -5.15 1.05 -11.88
N TRP A 186 -4.76 1.38 -10.65
CA TRP A 186 -3.57 0.83 -10.01
C TRP A 186 -3.69 -0.67 -9.76
N THR A 187 -4.87 -1.15 -9.40
CA THR A 187 -5.09 -2.60 -9.18
C THR A 187 -4.99 -3.37 -10.48
N ARG A 188 -5.60 -2.89 -11.57
CA ARG A 188 -5.45 -3.55 -12.87
C ARG A 188 -4.00 -3.50 -13.34
N TRP A 189 -3.30 -2.38 -13.18
CA TRP A 189 -1.88 -2.29 -13.48
C TRP A 189 -1.06 -3.34 -12.70
N MET A 190 -1.34 -3.50 -11.39
CA MET A 190 -0.67 -4.52 -10.58
C MET A 190 -0.96 -5.93 -11.11
N PHE A 191 -2.21 -6.25 -11.48
CA PHE A 191 -2.58 -7.55 -12.03
C PHE A 191 -1.88 -7.79 -13.39
N ASP A 192 -1.83 -6.77 -14.25
CA ASP A 192 -1.12 -6.83 -15.53
C ASP A 192 0.38 -7.10 -15.34
N GLN A 193 1.02 -6.44 -14.35
CA GLN A 193 2.44 -6.67 -14.04
C GLN A 193 2.73 -8.10 -13.56
N HIS A 194 1.77 -8.73 -12.91
CA HIS A 194 1.87 -10.13 -12.45
C HIS A 194 1.35 -11.13 -13.50
N ALA A 195 0.90 -10.66 -14.66
CA ALA A 195 0.24 -11.48 -15.68
C ALA A 195 -1.00 -12.25 -15.15
N LEU A 196 -1.66 -11.74 -14.10
CA LEU A 196 -2.91 -12.29 -13.61
C LEU A 196 -4.04 -12.00 -14.61
N GLN A 197 -4.79 -13.03 -14.96
CA GLN A 197 -5.98 -12.86 -15.80
C GLN A 197 -7.16 -12.39 -14.95
N TYR A 198 -7.86 -11.37 -15.41
CA TYR A 198 -9.05 -10.82 -14.78
C TYR A 198 -10.00 -10.22 -15.82
N ASP A 199 -11.27 -10.11 -15.48
CA ASP A 199 -12.25 -9.40 -16.25
C ASP A 199 -12.64 -8.07 -15.59
N THR A 200 -12.97 -7.09 -16.42
CA THR A 200 -13.52 -5.82 -15.94
C THR A 200 -15.03 -5.93 -15.83
N LEU A 201 -15.56 -6.06 -14.63
CA LEU A 201 -17.00 -6.10 -14.35
C LEU A 201 -17.59 -4.70 -14.38
N LYS A 202 -18.32 -4.37 -15.46
CA LYS A 202 -19.03 -3.09 -15.63
C LYS A 202 -20.44 -3.15 -15.06
N ASP A 203 -21.03 -1.98 -14.76
CA ASP A 203 -22.41 -1.84 -14.27
C ASP A 203 -23.42 -2.61 -15.10
N GLN A 204 -23.34 -2.49 -16.44
CA GLN A 204 -24.27 -3.19 -17.35
C GLN A 204 -24.16 -4.70 -17.18
N ARG A 205 -22.94 -5.29 -17.16
CA ARG A 205 -22.76 -6.73 -16.99
C ARG A 205 -23.28 -7.20 -15.63
N ALA A 206 -23.07 -6.40 -14.59
CA ALA A 206 -23.56 -6.74 -13.25
C ALA A 206 -25.11 -6.81 -13.21
N ARG A 207 -25.79 -5.87 -13.89
CA ARG A 207 -27.27 -5.86 -13.97
C ARG A 207 -27.86 -7.05 -14.72
N GLU A 208 -27.12 -7.69 -15.62
CA GLU A 208 -27.55 -8.90 -16.31
C GLU A 208 -27.68 -10.13 -15.39
N GLY A 209 -27.07 -10.07 -14.20
CA GLY A 209 -27.14 -11.14 -13.19
C GLY A 209 -26.28 -12.36 -13.51
N SER A 210 -26.56 -13.48 -12.82
CA SER A 210 -25.88 -14.78 -12.99
C SER A 210 -24.36 -14.71 -12.87
N LEU A 211 -23.83 -13.81 -12.02
CA LEU A 211 -22.39 -13.53 -11.89
C LEU A 211 -21.58 -14.75 -11.44
N ILE A 212 -22.20 -15.68 -10.69
CA ILE A 212 -21.55 -16.90 -10.21
C ILE A 212 -21.13 -17.87 -11.34
N GLN A 213 -21.65 -17.70 -12.54
CA GLN A 213 -21.26 -18.49 -13.70
C GLN A 213 -19.93 -18.01 -14.30
N ASP A 214 -19.63 -16.71 -14.16
CA ASP A 214 -18.49 -16.07 -14.78
C ASP A 214 -17.37 -15.81 -13.81
N TYR A 215 -17.65 -15.61 -12.51
CA TYR A 215 -16.69 -15.19 -11.52
C TYR A 215 -16.69 -16.10 -10.28
N ASP A 216 -15.51 -16.30 -9.71
CA ASP A 216 -15.31 -16.90 -8.39
C ASP A 216 -15.11 -15.79 -7.33
N VAL A 217 -14.50 -14.66 -7.74
CA VAL A 217 -14.25 -13.51 -6.86
C VAL A 217 -14.51 -12.19 -7.59
N ILE A 218 -15.10 -11.23 -6.89
CA ILE A 218 -15.30 -9.86 -7.36
C ILE A 218 -14.60 -8.90 -6.39
N VAL A 219 -13.75 -8.02 -6.94
CA VAL A 219 -12.98 -7.03 -6.18
C VAL A 219 -13.59 -5.64 -6.39
N PHE A 220 -14.00 -5.00 -5.29
CA PHE A 220 -14.44 -3.60 -5.26
C PHE A 220 -13.32 -2.74 -4.69
N GLN A 221 -12.87 -1.76 -5.48
CA GLN A 221 -11.87 -0.79 -5.05
C GLN A 221 -12.49 0.32 -4.21
N ASP A 222 -11.64 1.22 -3.68
CA ASP A 222 -12.08 2.38 -2.90
C ASP A 222 -13.04 3.26 -3.70
N GLN A 223 -14.32 3.09 -3.45
CA GLN A 223 -15.39 3.84 -4.09
C GLN A 223 -16.58 3.98 -3.17
N SER A 224 -17.15 5.18 -3.12
CA SER A 224 -18.30 5.43 -2.26
C SER A 224 -19.52 4.61 -2.69
N ARG A 225 -20.32 4.22 -1.70
CA ARG A 225 -21.59 3.52 -1.95
C ARG A 225 -22.47 4.25 -2.96
N GLU A 226 -22.58 5.58 -2.85
CA GLU A 226 -23.41 6.36 -3.77
C GLU A 226 -22.94 6.24 -5.22
N SER A 227 -21.61 6.27 -5.44
CA SER A 227 -21.02 6.07 -6.76
C SER A 227 -21.25 4.66 -7.30
N ILE A 228 -21.18 3.65 -6.43
CA ILE A 228 -21.43 2.24 -6.83
C ILE A 228 -22.89 2.04 -7.19
N GLU A 229 -23.83 2.45 -6.34
CA GLU A 229 -25.26 2.19 -6.52
C GLU A 229 -25.88 3.08 -7.61
N ARG A 230 -25.56 4.38 -7.61
CA ARG A 230 -26.25 5.40 -8.41
C ARG A 230 -25.42 5.90 -9.60
N GLY A 231 -24.10 5.92 -9.50
CA GLY A 231 -23.20 6.38 -10.55
C GLY A 231 -23.53 7.79 -11.05
N HIS A 232 -23.35 8.02 -12.34
CA HIS A 232 -23.69 9.28 -12.97
C HIS A 232 -25.20 9.48 -13.09
N ARG A 233 -25.64 10.70 -12.79
CA ARG A 233 -27.05 11.06 -12.94
C ARG A 233 -27.48 10.92 -14.41
N ALA A 234 -28.67 10.39 -14.65
CA ALA A 234 -29.26 10.31 -15.99
C ALA A 234 -29.29 11.70 -16.66
N GLY A 235 -28.87 11.77 -17.91
CA GLY A 235 -28.78 12.99 -18.71
C GLY A 235 -27.54 13.87 -18.47
N SER A 236 -26.69 13.53 -17.49
CA SER A 236 -25.40 14.23 -17.27
C SER A 236 -24.27 13.65 -18.12
N VAL A 237 -24.41 12.43 -18.58
CA VAL A 237 -23.47 11.70 -19.44
C VAL A 237 -24.27 10.89 -20.49
N PRO A 238 -23.66 10.37 -21.57
CA PRO A 238 -24.31 9.43 -22.47
C PRO A 238 -24.89 8.23 -21.71
N GLU A 239 -26.08 7.74 -22.17
CA GLU A 239 -26.84 6.69 -21.50
C GLU A 239 -26.05 5.46 -21.06
N PRO A 240 -25.10 4.90 -21.84
CA PRO A 240 -24.32 3.74 -21.42
C PRO A 240 -23.43 3.96 -20.18
N TYR A 241 -23.17 5.21 -19.81
CA TYR A 241 -22.35 5.61 -18.66
C TYR A 241 -23.18 6.17 -17.51
N ALA A 242 -24.50 6.25 -17.67
CA ALA A 242 -25.39 6.74 -16.64
C ALA A 242 -25.83 5.63 -15.68
N GLY A 243 -26.09 6.04 -14.43
CA GLY A 243 -26.41 5.08 -13.37
C GLY A 243 -25.16 4.37 -12.84
N GLY A 244 -25.37 3.52 -11.84
CA GLY A 244 -24.41 2.59 -11.26
C GLY A 244 -24.96 1.17 -11.37
N LEU A 245 -24.75 0.35 -10.34
CA LEU A 245 -25.32 -1.00 -10.27
C LEU A 245 -26.87 -0.98 -10.33
N GLY A 246 -27.50 0.03 -9.76
CA GLY A 246 -28.95 0.06 -9.61
C GLY A 246 -29.47 -1.08 -8.73
N GLU A 247 -30.79 -1.30 -8.72
CA GLU A 247 -31.40 -2.36 -7.93
C GLU A 247 -31.04 -3.75 -8.47
N GLU A 248 -31.02 -3.92 -9.79
CA GLU A 248 -30.73 -5.21 -10.44
C GLU A 248 -29.25 -5.64 -10.20
N GLY A 249 -28.30 -4.73 -10.40
CA GLY A 249 -26.89 -5.03 -10.19
C GLY A 249 -26.55 -5.26 -8.72
N THR A 250 -27.18 -4.49 -7.82
CA THR A 250 -27.06 -4.67 -6.38
C THR A 250 -27.57 -6.05 -5.94
N ALA A 251 -28.76 -6.45 -6.40
CA ALA A 251 -29.32 -7.78 -6.14
C ALA A 251 -28.46 -8.91 -6.74
N ALA A 252 -27.83 -8.67 -7.90
CA ALA A 252 -26.93 -9.64 -8.52
C ALA A 252 -25.64 -9.86 -7.69
N ILE A 253 -25.07 -8.81 -7.09
CA ILE A 253 -23.93 -8.94 -6.17
C ILE A 253 -24.33 -9.71 -4.90
N GLU A 254 -25.49 -9.42 -4.31
CA GLU A 254 -25.99 -10.16 -3.16
C GLU A 254 -26.17 -11.65 -3.49
N SER A 255 -26.83 -11.96 -4.61
CA SER A 255 -27.03 -13.34 -5.09
C SER A 255 -25.68 -14.04 -5.31
N PHE A 256 -24.73 -13.38 -5.95
CA PHE A 256 -23.39 -13.90 -6.19
C PHE A 256 -22.72 -14.37 -4.90
N VAL A 257 -22.71 -13.54 -3.86
CA VAL A 257 -22.12 -13.93 -2.57
C VAL A 257 -22.88 -15.10 -1.95
N ARG A 258 -24.23 -15.02 -1.88
CA ARG A 258 -25.04 -16.09 -1.25
C ARG A 258 -24.94 -17.42 -1.97
N GLU A 259 -24.67 -17.43 -3.26
CA GLU A 259 -24.53 -18.62 -4.09
C GLU A 259 -23.13 -19.25 -4.05
N GLY A 260 -22.15 -18.62 -3.41
CA GLY A 260 -20.83 -19.18 -3.22
C GLY A 260 -19.66 -18.30 -3.70
N GLY A 261 -19.97 -17.14 -4.29
CA GLY A 261 -18.97 -16.19 -4.73
C GLY A 261 -18.26 -15.50 -3.57
N ARG A 262 -17.07 -14.98 -3.83
CA ARG A 262 -16.30 -14.19 -2.88
C ARG A 262 -16.27 -12.72 -3.29
N VAL A 263 -16.49 -11.82 -2.34
CA VAL A 263 -16.33 -10.39 -2.56
C VAL A 263 -15.17 -9.87 -1.70
N VAL A 264 -14.25 -9.13 -2.31
CA VAL A 264 -13.23 -8.34 -1.62
C VAL A 264 -13.57 -6.87 -1.77
N ALA A 265 -13.87 -6.20 -0.67
CA ALA A 265 -14.20 -4.77 -0.65
C ALA A 265 -13.13 -3.99 0.10
N ILE A 266 -12.67 -2.88 -0.48
CA ILE A 266 -11.55 -2.08 0.00
C ILE A 266 -12.05 -0.67 0.35
N GLU A 267 -11.70 -0.20 1.55
CA GLU A 267 -11.98 1.15 2.05
C GLU A 267 -13.46 1.54 1.97
N GLU A 268 -13.86 2.58 1.22
CA GLU A 268 -15.27 3.03 1.15
C GLU A 268 -16.23 1.99 0.61
N SER A 269 -15.78 1.12 -0.30
CA SER A 269 -16.65 0.06 -0.85
C SER A 269 -17.08 -0.96 0.20
N THR A 270 -16.39 -1.04 1.34
CA THR A 270 -16.81 -1.87 2.48
C THR A 270 -18.19 -1.45 3.00
N GLU A 271 -18.50 -0.16 3.00
CA GLU A 271 -19.80 0.36 3.46
C GLU A 271 -20.96 -0.07 2.53
N PHE A 272 -20.69 -0.16 1.22
CA PHE A 272 -21.64 -0.71 0.26
C PHE A 272 -21.97 -2.17 0.59
N ILE A 273 -20.95 -3.01 0.78
CA ILE A 273 -21.11 -4.43 1.05
C ILE A 273 -21.76 -4.68 2.43
N ILE A 274 -21.34 -3.95 3.46
CA ILE A 274 -21.94 -4.02 4.82
C ILE A 274 -23.45 -3.76 4.76
N GLN A 275 -23.88 -2.71 4.07
CA GLN A 275 -25.30 -2.36 3.98
C GLN A 275 -26.06 -3.31 3.05
N LEU A 276 -25.48 -3.71 1.91
CA LEU A 276 -26.09 -4.64 0.99
C LEU A 276 -26.49 -5.96 1.66
N LEU A 277 -25.59 -6.48 2.48
CA LEU A 277 -25.75 -7.80 3.11
C LEU A 277 -26.37 -7.72 4.52
N GLY A 278 -26.58 -6.52 5.04
CA GLY A 278 -27.12 -6.28 6.38
C GLY A 278 -26.21 -6.77 7.51
N LEU A 279 -24.89 -6.64 7.33
CA LEU A 279 -23.89 -7.10 8.31
C LEU A 279 -23.88 -6.21 9.56
N GLU A 280 -23.75 -6.83 10.73
CA GLU A 280 -23.58 -6.13 12.01
C GLU A 280 -22.15 -5.61 12.21
N ILE A 281 -21.68 -4.84 11.24
CA ILE A 281 -20.36 -4.21 11.20
C ILE A 281 -20.53 -2.72 10.90
N SER A 282 -19.72 -1.89 11.56
CA SER A 282 -19.75 -0.44 11.33
C SER A 282 -18.33 0.14 11.28
N ASN A 283 -18.19 1.28 10.59
CA ASN A 283 -16.96 2.05 10.55
C ASN A 283 -16.82 2.85 11.86
N SER A 284 -15.88 2.45 12.72
CA SER A 284 -15.67 3.04 14.04
C SER A 284 -15.08 4.45 14.01
N VAL A 285 -14.47 4.86 12.88
CA VAL A 285 -13.89 6.20 12.72
C VAL A 285 -14.78 7.13 11.89
N SER A 286 -15.96 6.67 11.50
CA SER A 286 -16.92 7.51 10.80
C SER A 286 -17.38 8.66 11.71
N ARG A 287 -17.56 9.86 11.14
CA ARG A 287 -18.09 11.03 11.84
C ARG A 287 -17.22 11.58 12.99
N LEU A 288 -15.97 11.15 13.10
CA LEU A 288 -15.03 11.79 14.02
C LEU A 288 -14.70 13.21 13.52
N ASP A 289 -14.59 14.14 14.48
CA ASP A 289 -14.20 15.50 14.15
C ASP A 289 -12.74 15.52 13.66
N PRO A 290 -12.42 16.20 12.53
CA PRO A 290 -11.05 16.29 12.03
C PRO A 290 -10.05 16.90 13.02
N THR A 291 -10.51 17.66 14.02
CA THR A 291 -9.64 18.16 15.10
C THR A 291 -9.23 17.07 16.08
N SER A 292 -9.97 15.96 16.13
CA SER A 292 -9.74 14.81 17.03
C SER A 292 -9.12 13.62 16.31
N PHE A 293 -9.48 13.38 15.05
CA PHE A 293 -8.96 12.26 14.25
C PHE A 293 -8.63 12.71 12.84
N TYR A 294 -7.37 12.55 12.44
CA TYR A 294 -6.93 12.92 11.10
C TYR A 294 -5.70 12.11 10.65
N VAL A 295 -5.77 11.53 9.46
CA VAL A 295 -4.67 10.73 8.86
C VAL A 295 -4.60 11.04 7.36
N PRO A 296 -3.73 11.97 6.95
CA PRO A 296 -3.69 12.45 5.58
C PRO A 296 -2.68 11.70 4.69
N GLY A 297 -2.70 10.38 4.69
CA GLY A 297 -1.77 9.54 3.94
C GLY A 297 -0.50 9.23 4.74
N SER A 298 -0.57 8.16 5.54
CA SER A 298 0.48 7.73 6.47
C SER A 298 0.64 6.21 6.42
N ILE A 299 1.77 5.74 6.93
CA ILE A 299 2.05 4.31 7.06
C ILE A 299 1.81 3.90 8.51
N LEU A 300 0.88 2.98 8.69
CA LEU A 300 0.50 2.44 9.99
C LEU A 300 0.91 0.97 10.11
N GLU A 301 1.04 0.48 11.33
CA GLU A 301 1.23 -0.94 11.60
C GLU A 301 -0.09 -1.62 11.90
N VAL A 302 -0.23 -2.83 11.39
CA VAL A 302 -1.30 -3.76 11.74
C VAL A 302 -0.72 -5.04 12.31
N ASP A 303 -1.34 -5.55 13.37
CA ASP A 303 -1.09 -6.88 13.93
C ASP A 303 -1.89 -7.90 13.11
N LEU A 304 -1.26 -9.00 12.67
CA LEU A 304 -1.84 -10.00 11.80
C LEU A 304 -2.14 -11.30 12.55
N ASP A 305 -3.27 -11.93 12.26
CA ASP A 305 -3.57 -13.30 12.67
C ASP A 305 -2.82 -14.27 11.74
N GLU A 306 -1.71 -14.83 12.22
CA GLU A 306 -0.83 -15.72 11.44
C GLU A 306 -1.52 -17.02 11.03
N GLU A 307 -2.61 -17.42 11.71
CA GLU A 307 -3.40 -18.60 11.34
C GLU A 307 -4.36 -18.31 10.17
N SER A 308 -4.55 -17.04 9.80
CA SER A 308 -5.41 -16.66 8.70
C SER A 308 -4.72 -16.86 7.35
N HIS A 309 -5.41 -17.54 6.42
CA HIS A 309 -4.92 -17.66 5.04
C HIS A 309 -4.76 -16.29 4.35
N LEU A 310 -5.48 -15.23 4.80
CA LEU A 310 -5.36 -13.87 4.27
C LEU A 310 -3.97 -13.26 4.55
N ASN A 311 -3.29 -13.72 5.58
CA ASN A 311 -2.00 -13.19 6.03
C ASN A 311 -0.81 -14.10 5.66
N ARG A 312 -1.04 -15.11 4.82
CA ARG A 312 0.02 -16.02 4.39
C ARG A 312 1.18 -15.23 3.77
N GLY A 313 2.40 -15.51 4.25
CA GLY A 313 3.63 -14.86 3.77
C GLY A 313 3.90 -13.46 4.32
N LEU A 314 3.08 -12.96 5.28
CA LEU A 314 3.23 -11.60 5.82
C LEU A 314 3.81 -11.56 7.25
N GLY A 315 3.92 -12.69 7.95
CA GLY A 315 4.35 -12.73 9.35
C GLY A 315 3.30 -12.22 10.33
N SER A 316 3.71 -11.76 11.51
CA SER A 316 2.82 -11.34 12.60
C SER A 316 2.36 -9.88 12.51
N SER A 317 2.99 -9.07 11.67
CA SER A 317 2.62 -7.66 11.46
C SER A 317 2.93 -7.18 10.05
N ALA A 318 2.25 -6.13 9.60
CA ALA A 318 2.53 -5.47 8.33
C ALA A 318 2.44 -3.95 8.48
N LYS A 319 3.14 -3.23 7.58
CA LYS A 319 2.99 -1.78 7.43
C LYS A 319 2.02 -1.53 6.28
N VAL A 320 0.94 -0.82 6.59
CA VAL A 320 -0.17 -0.59 5.67
C VAL A 320 -0.32 0.88 5.35
N TRP A 321 -0.81 1.17 4.17
CA TRP A 321 -1.13 2.52 3.77
C TRP A 321 -2.51 2.92 4.25
N TYR A 322 -2.59 4.01 5.02
CA TYR A 322 -3.84 4.58 5.54
C TYR A 322 -4.09 5.96 4.95
N TRP A 323 -5.24 6.15 4.34
CA TRP A 323 -5.70 7.39 3.73
C TRP A 323 -6.99 7.90 4.40
N GLY A 324 -7.50 9.06 3.99
CA GLY A 324 -8.75 9.61 4.51
C GLY A 324 -10.00 8.76 4.24
N SER A 325 -9.97 7.92 3.21
CA SER A 325 -11.02 6.93 2.91
C SER A 325 -10.87 5.62 3.66
N SER A 326 -9.76 5.38 4.35
CA SER A 326 -9.53 4.14 5.10
C SER A 326 -10.47 4.00 6.31
N ARG A 327 -10.69 2.76 6.74
CA ARG A 327 -11.69 2.38 7.75
C ARG A 327 -11.06 1.61 8.90
N ALA A 328 -11.71 1.68 10.05
CA ALA A 328 -11.54 0.75 11.15
C ALA A 328 -12.91 0.25 11.56
N PHE A 329 -13.02 -1.01 11.96
CA PHE A 329 -14.33 -1.62 12.15
C PHE A 329 -14.68 -1.86 13.62
N ASP A 330 -15.97 -1.72 13.95
CA ASP A 330 -16.61 -2.37 15.08
C ASP A 330 -17.38 -3.58 14.54
N VAL A 331 -17.07 -4.77 15.04
CA VAL A 331 -17.55 -6.05 14.50
C VAL A 331 -18.40 -6.74 15.56
N LEU A 332 -19.71 -6.84 15.31
CA LEU A 332 -20.68 -7.59 16.10
C LEU A 332 -21.21 -8.80 15.33
N GLU A 333 -20.89 -8.90 14.05
CA GLU A 333 -21.37 -9.95 13.14
C GLU A 333 -20.94 -11.34 13.60
N ALA A 334 -21.91 -12.22 13.76
CA ALA A 334 -21.67 -13.60 14.17
C ALA A 334 -20.93 -14.39 13.07
N GLY A 335 -19.87 -15.09 13.44
CA GLY A 335 -19.03 -15.86 12.50
C GLY A 335 -17.98 -15.04 11.75
N ALA A 336 -17.96 -13.72 11.95
CA ALA A 336 -16.90 -12.89 11.39
C ALA A 336 -15.54 -13.22 12.05
N ARG A 337 -14.48 -13.31 11.24
CA ARG A 337 -13.09 -13.45 11.69
C ARG A 337 -12.33 -12.16 11.45
N VAL A 338 -11.80 -11.57 12.50
CA VAL A 338 -10.88 -10.43 12.39
C VAL A 338 -9.49 -10.98 12.12
N THR A 339 -8.94 -10.69 10.95
CA THR A 339 -7.65 -11.25 10.50
C THR A 339 -6.50 -10.25 10.61
N ALA A 340 -6.82 -8.95 10.70
CA ALA A 340 -5.83 -7.91 11.00
C ALA A 340 -6.45 -6.84 11.91
N ARG A 341 -5.62 -6.25 12.77
CA ARG A 341 -5.99 -5.12 13.65
C ARG A 341 -4.94 -4.04 13.56
N TYR A 342 -5.35 -2.77 13.61
CA TYR A 342 -4.39 -1.69 13.82
C TYR A 342 -3.62 -1.91 15.13
N GLY A 343 -2.31 -1.62 15.11
CA GLY A 343 -1.41 -1.90 16.22
C GLY A 343 -1.90 -1.32 17.55
N ARG A 344 -1.60 -2.00 18.64
CA ARG A 344 -1.97 -1.57 19.98
C ARG A 344 -1.17 -0.32 20.39
N GLY A 345 -1.82 0.67 20.95
CA GLY A 345 -1.21 1.96 21.28
C GLY A 345 -1.18 2.90 20.08
N ASN A 346 -0.02 3.46 19.72
CA ASN A 346 0.12 4.29 18.52
C ASN A 346 0.56 3.46 17.31
N PRO A 347 -0.32 3.22 16.34
CA PRO A 347 0.01 2.44 15.16
C PRO A 347 0.89 3.19 14.15
N LEU A 348 1.11 4.50 14.28
CA LEU A 348 1.90 5.29 13.34
C LEU A 348 3.32 4.77 13.20
N ARG A 349 3.76 4.55 11.96
CA ARG A 349 5.15 4.19 11.63
C ARG A 349 5.85 5.25 10.79
N SER A 350 5.11 5.96 9.94
CA SER A 350 5.63 7.11 9.19
C SER A 350 4.50 8.04 8.81
N GLY A 351 4.73 9.34 8.85
CA GLY A 351 3.76 10.38 8.48
C GLY A 351 3.12 11.08 9.66
N TRP A 352 1.80 11.27 9.61
CA TRP A 352 1.01 11.98 10.62
C TRP A 352 -0.27 11.24 10.96
N LEU A 353 -0.48 11.00 12.25
CA LEU A 353 -1.70 10.45 12.83
C LEU A 353 -2.12 11.30 14.03
N LEU A 354 -3.25 11.95 13.93
CA LEU A 354 -3.92 12.58 15.03
C LEU A 354 -4.98 11.63 15.59
N GLY A 355 -5.04 11.45 16.91
CA GLY A 355 -5.99 10.56 17.57
C GLY A 355 -5.72 9.07 17.38
N PRO A 356 -4.49 8.59 17.68
CA PRO A 356 -4.14 7.16 17.53
C PRO A 356 -5.06 6.24 18.33
N GLU A 357 -5.63 6.70 19.42
CA GLU A 357 -6.56 5.96 20.28
C GLU A 357 -7.82 5.49 19.57
N PHE A 358 -8.25 6.18 18.51
CA PHE A 358 -9.42 5.78 17.70
C PHE A 358 -9.15 4.57 16.81
N LEU A 359 -7.86 4.29 16.53
CA LEU A 359 -7.44 3.14 15.72
C LEU A 359 -6.89 1.99 16.56
N ALA A 360 -6.29 2.28 17.72
CA ALA A 360 -5.56 1.31 18.52
C ALA A 360 -6.35 0.02 18.77
N GLY A 361 -5.86 -1.11 18.25
CA GLY A 361 -6.46 -2.44 18.38
C GLY A 361 -7.78 -2.65 17.61
N LYS A 362 -8.25 -1.66 16.84
CA LYS A 362 -9.47 -1.81 16.04
C LYS A 362 -9.25 -2.79 14.89
N PRO A 363 -10.27 -3.58 14.54
CA PRO A 363 -10.26 -4.41 13.34
C PRO A 363 -9.94 -3.61 12.07
N ALA A 364 -8.99 -4.09 11.27
CA ALA A 364 -8.55 -3.52 10.00
C ALA A 364 -8.94 -4.38 8.81
N VAL A 365 -8.94 -5.72 8.98
CA VAL A 365 -9.41 -6.67 7.97
C VAL A 365 -10.32 -7.70 8.63
N VAL A 366 -11.47 -7.95 7.99
CA VAL A 366 -12.50 -8.87 8.49
C VAL A 366 -12.96 -9.79 7.37
N GLU A 367 -12.99 -11.09 7.64
CA GLU A 367 -13.58 -12.10 6.76
C GLU A 367 -14.91 -12.58 7.33
N ILE A 368 -15.95 -12.63 6.51
CA ILE A 368 -17.32 -12.96 6.92
C ILE A 368 -17.89 -14.04 5.99
N PRO A 369 -18.33 -15.20 6.49
CA PRO A 369 -19.11 -16.15 5.72
C PRO A 369 -20.52 -15.61 5.47
N VAL A 370 -21.00 -15.67 4.24
CA VAL A 370 -22.35 -15.22 3.86
C VAL A 370 -22.98 -16.23 2.91
N GLY A 371 -24.04 -16.91 3.36
CA GLY A 371 -24.63 -17.99 2.56
C GLY A 371 -23.64 -19.13 2.32
N ARG A 372 -23.35 -19.40 1.03
CA ARG A 372 -22.32 -20.37 0.63
C ARG A 372 -20.97 -19.70 0.29
N GLY A 373 -20.95 -18.38 0.18
CA GLY A 373 -19.76 -17.60 -0.16
C GLY A 373 -19.17 -16.86 1.03
N SER A 374 -18.42 -15.82 0.74
CA SER A 374 -17.74 -15.02 1.76
C SER A 374 -17.45 -13.60 1.30
N VAL A 375 -17.22 -12.74 2.28
CA VAL A 375 -16.79 -11.35 2.06
C VAL A 375 -15.50 -11.09 2.83
N VAL A 376 -14.58 -10.34 2.24
CA VAL A 376 -13.41 -9.77 2.90
C VAL A 376 -13.54 -8.26 2.86
N LEU A 377 -13.58 -7.64 4.04
CA LEU A 377 -13.57 -6.19 4.19
C LEU A 377 -12.16 -5.74 4.57
N VAL A 378 -11.54 -4.91 3.74
CA VAL A 378 -10.20 -4.36 3.95
C VAL A 378 -10.32 -2.87 4.25
N GLY A 379 -9.96 -2.45 5.45
CA GLY A 379 -10.15 -1.09 5.94
C GLY A 379 -9.08 -0.09 5.50
N PHE A 380 -8.03 -0.52 4.82
CA PHE A 380 -6.91 0.32 4.34
C PHE A 380 -6.63 0.03 2.87
N GLN A 381 -5.73 0.80 2.26
CA GLN A 381 -5.37 0.62 0.85
C GLN A 381 -4.20 -0.37 0.69
N PRO A 382 -4.46 -1.64 0.30
CA PRO A 382 -3.40 -2.64 0.14
C PRO A 382 -2.53 -2.39 -1.09
N ASN A 383 -3.01 -1.61 -2.06
CA ASN A 383 -2.30 -1.26 -3.29
C ASN A 383 -2.29 0.26 -3.53
N TYR A 384 -1.75 1.03 -2.60
CA TYR A 384 -1.66 2.47 -2.77
C TYR A 384 -0.71 2.85 -3.91
N ARG A 385 -1.24 3.45 -4.97
CA ARG A 385 -0.51 3.97 -6.14
C ARG A 385 0.54 2.99 -6.70
N ALA A 386 0.31 1.69 -6.59
CA ALA A 386 1.27 0.63 -6.90
C ALA A 386 2.62 0.72 -6.14
N GLN A 387 2.64 1.35 -4.98
CA GLN A 387 3.85 1.56 -4.17
C GLN A 387 3.91 0.65 -2.93
N SER A 388 2.76 0.23 -2.37
CA SER A 388 2.70 -0.60 -1.16
C SER A 388 2.83 -2.10 -1.47
N VAL A 389 3.94 -2.49 -2.09
CA VAL A 389 4.20 -3.88 -2.55
C VAL A 389 4.15 -4.87 -1.38
N ALA A 390 4.57 -4.44 -0.19
CA ALA A 390 4.53 -5.24 1.03
C ALA A 390 3.15 -5.81 1.37
N THR A 391 2.07 -5.16 0.95
CA THR A 391 0.68 -5.56 1.24
C THR A 391 -0.06 -6.18 0.06
N TRP A 392 0.57 -6.27 -1.11
CA TRP A 392 -0.02 -6.96 -2.26
C TRP A 392 -0.35 -8.43 -1.98
N PRO A 393 0.48 -9.21 -1.26
CA PRO A 393 0.13 -10.59 -0.90
C PRO A 393 -1.20 -10.68 -0.16
N MET A 394 -1.55 -9.71 0.68
CA MET A 394 -2.85 -9.69 1.37
C MET A 394 -4.02 -9.58 0.37
N LEU A 395 -3.89 -8.76 -0.68
CA LEU A 395 -4.92 -8.64 -1.71
C LEU A 395 -5.02 -9.94 -2.52
N PHE A 396 -3.89 -10.53 -2.93
CA PHE A 396 -3.89 -11.83 -3.61
C PHE A 396 -4.52 -12.92 -2.73
N ASN A 397 -4.11 -13.03 -1.48
CA ASN A 397 -4.69 -14.00 -0.53
C ASN A 397 -6.19 -13.77 -0.33
N ALA A 398 -6.65 -12.50 -0.29
CA ALA A 398 -8.07 -12.19 -0.15
C ALA A 398 -8.91 -12.66 -1.33
N MET A 399 -8.33 -12.78 -2.51
CA MET A 399 -9.03 -13.31 -3.70
C MET A 399 -9.13 -14.85 -3.70
N MET A 400 -8.37 -15.56 -2.85
CA MET A 400 -8.42 -17.02 -2.76
C MET A 400 -9.51 -17.46 -1.79
N PRO A 401 -10.35 -18.44 -2.17
CA PRO A 401 -11.33 -19.02 -1.24
C PRO A 401 -10.67 -19.64 -0.01
N ALA A 402 -11.33 -19.56 1.13
CA ALA A 402 -10.88 -20.22 2.34
C ALA A 402 -10.77 -21.75 2.10
N GLY A 403 -9.62 -22.35 2.42
CA GLY A 403 -9.38 -23.78 2.29
C GLY A 403 -8.72 -24.24 0.99
N THR A 404 -8.43 -23.35 0.04
CA THR A 404 -7.69 -23.71 -1.20
C THR A 404 -6.17 -23.76 -1.03
N GLY A 405 -5.64 -23.34 0.12
CA GLY A 405 -4.20 -23.37 0.40
C GLY A 405 -3.68 -24.74 0.77
N ARG A 406 -2.69 -25.27 0.03
CA ARG A 406 -1.82 -26.34 0.52
C ARG A 406 -1.11 -25.88 1.80
N PRO A 407 -0.85 -26.75 2.79
CA PRO A 407 -0.02 -26.38 3.92
C PRO A 407 1.34 -25.89 3.40
N VAL A 408 1.80 -24.75 3.93
CA VAL A 408 3.13 -24.19 3.61
C VAL A 408 4.15 -25.29 3.93
N SER A 409 4.86 -25.80 2.93
CA SER A 409 6.10 -26.53 3.17
C SER A 409 7.09 -25.53 3.77
N GLU A 410 7.73 -25.85 4.87
CA GLU A 410 8.70 -25.01 5.60
C GLU A 410 9.90 -24.51 4.75
N GLU A 411 9.91 -24.82 3.45
CA GLU A 411 11.00 -24.48 2.51
C GLU A 411 10.65 -23.38 1.47
N GLY A 412 9.50 -22.73 1.55
CA GLY A 412 9.03 -21.75 0.56
C GLY A 412 8.99 -20.31 1.09
N GLY A 413 10.14 -19.76 1.48
CA GLY A 413 10.30 -18.32 1.45
C GLY A 413 10.18 -17.83 0.00
N TYR A 414 9.52 -16.71 -0.25
CA TYR A 414 9.45 -16.08 -1.58
C TYR A 414 10.86 -16.04 -2.20
N ARG A 415 11.11 -16.89 -3.22
CA ARG A 415 12.36 -16.92 -3.96
C ARG A 415 12.35 -15.89 -5.08
#